data_59f94392f02a012507f45ea5746df177
#
_entry.id   59f94392f02a012507f45ea5746df177
#
_cell.length_a   1.000
_cell.length_b   1.000
_cell.length_c   1.000
_cell.angle_alpha   90.00
_cell.angle_beta   90.00
_cell.angle_gamma   90.00
#
_symmetry.space_group_name_H-M   'P 1'
#
loop_
_entity.id
_entity.type
_entity.pdbx_description
1 polymer ?
#
loop_
_entity_poly.entity_id
_entity_poly.type
_entity_poly.pdbx_seq_one_letter_code
_entity_poly.pdbx_strand_id
1 'polypeptide(L)'
;AGVVVDPGGDVERIVAAIEDNGLDIKAIWITHGHIDHAAGAMDLKEALGVDIVGPHEADRPMLDNLESQARMFGLEGAVRNCTPDRFLKEGDTVSFGSHVFDVLHCPGHAPGHVVFFNRAAKFAHVGDVLFNGSIGRTDLPGGDHAALIRSIKEKLLPLGDDVGFICGHGPGGRFGEERLNNPFLA
;
A
#
# COMPACT_ATOMS: atom_id res chain seq x y z
N ALA A 1 4.54 4.49 -19.02
CA ALA A 1 3.34 4.27 -18.20
C ALA A 1 3.74 3.94 -16.76
N GLY A 2 2.93 4.35 -15.81
CA GLY A 2 3.16 4.13 -14.39
C GLY A 2 1.87 4.12 -13.58
N VAL A 3 2.03 3.91 -12.27
CA VAL A 3 0.97 4.10 -11.29
C VAL A 3 1.53 4.90 -10.12
N VAL A 4 0.68 5.61 -9.40
CA VAL A 4 1.03 6.16 -8.10
C VAL A 4 0.53 5.21 -7.03
N VAL A 5 1.37 4.86 -6.07
CA VAL A 5 0.97 3.99 -4.95
C VAL A 5 0.96 4.82 -3.68
N ASP A 6 -0.13 4.70 -2.92
CA ASP A 6 -0.32 5.32 -1.61
C ASP A 6 -0.03 6.83 -1.56
N PRO A 7 -0.76 7.66 -2.30
CA PRO A 7 -0.60 9.12 -2.23
C PRO A 7 -1.18 9.67 -0.93
N GLY A 8 -0.39 9.65 0.14
CA GLY A 8 -0.80 10.08 1.47
C GLY A 8 -0.94 11.61 1.64
N GLY A 9 -0.52 12.41 0.65
CA GLY A 9 -0.59 13.86 0.68
C GLY A 9 0.29 14.49 -0.39
N ASP A 10 0.61 15.79 -0.25
CA ASP A 10 1.51 16.53 -1.15
C ASP A 10 1.14 16.40 -2.65
N VAL A 11 -0.15 16.39 -2.98
CA VAL A 11 -0.67 16.08 -4.33
C VAL A 11 -0.05 16.99 -5.39
N GLU A 12 0.10 18.29 -5.11
CA GLU A 12 0.72 19.23 -6.04
C GLU A 12 2.17 18.84 -6.39
N ARG A 13 2.94 18.34 -5.41
CA ARG A 13 4.30 17.86 -5.65
C ARG A 13 4.33 16.56 -6.45
N ILE A 14 3.36 15.67 -6.22
CA ILE A 14 3.22 14.43 -7.01
C ILE A 14 2.89 14.80 -8.45
N VAL A 15 1.94 15.68 -8.69
CA VAL A 15 1.56 16.14 -10.05
C VAL A 15 2.76 16.79 -10.75
N ALA A 16 3.45 17.70 -10.09
CA ALA A 16 4.64 18.34 -10.66
C ALA A 16 5.72 17.30 -11.04
N ALA A 17 5.98 16.32 -10.18
CA ALA A 17 6.95 15.26 -10.48
C ALA A 17 6.52 14.37 -11.66
N ILE A 18 5.23 14.12 -11.83
CA ILE A 18 4.67 13.38 -12.98
C ILE A 18 4.91 14.18 -14.27
N GLU A 19 4.59 15.47 -14.27
CA GLU A 19 4.75 16.36 -15.42
C GLU A 19 6.23 16.53 -15.80
N ASP A 20 7.09 16.83 -14.84
CA ASP A 20 8.53 17.05 -15.04
C ASP A 20 9.24 15.82 -15.65
N ASN A 21 8.74 14.63 -15.34
CA ASN A 21 9.31 13.37 -15.85
C ASN A 21 8.52 12.79 -17.05
N GLY A 22 7.48 13.46 -17.53
CA GLY A 22 6.66 13.01 -18.64
C GLY A 22 6.02 11.64 -18.42
N LEU A 23 5.57 11.38 -17.17
CA LEU A 23 4.98 10.09 -16.79
C LEU A 23 3.53 10.00 -17.22
N ASP A 24 3.15 8.86 -17.79
CA ASP A 24 1.78 8.53 -18.19
C ASP A 24 1.17 7.63 -17.11
N ILE A 25 0.51 8.24 -16.12
CA ILE A 25 -0.08 7.54 -15.00
C ILE A 25 -1.42 6.92 -15.40
N LYS A 26 -1.60 5.63 -15.09
CA LYS A 26 -2.76 4.83 -15.49
C LYS A 26 -3.75 4.57 -14.36
N ALA A 27 -3.29 4.61 -13.12
CA ALA A 27 -4.12 4.40 -11.93
C ALA A 27 -3.41 4.88 -10.66
N ILE A 28 -4.18 5.01 -9.60
CA ILE A 28 -3.72 5.16 -8.23
C ILE A 28 -3.99 3.82 -7.54
N TRP A 29 -2.95 3.22 -6.93
CA TRP A 29 -3.10 1.99 -6.16
C TRP A 29 -2.98 2.31 -4.67
N ILE A 30 -3.86 1.72 -3.86
CA ILE A 30 -3.87 1.89 -2.40
C ILE A 30 -3.60 0.53 -1.76
N THR A 31 -2.60 0.47 -0.88
CA THR A 31 -2.27 -0.75 -0.15
C THR A 31 -3.20 -0.97 1.04
N HIS A 32 -3.56 0.10 1.77
CA HIS A 32 -4.43 0.04 2.93
C HIS A 32 -5.03 1.42 3.28
N GLY A 33 -6.01 1.45 4.18
CA GLY A 33 -6.85 2.61 4.46
C GLY A 33 -6.35 3.58 5.51
N HIS A 34 -5.07 3.57 5.92
CA HIS A 34 -4.54 4.59 6.81
C HIS A 34 -4.36 5.94 6.11
N ILE A 35 -4.48 7.01 6.89
CA ILE A 35 -4.52 8.38 6.38
C ILE A 35 -3.26 8.77 5.60
N ASP A 36 -2.10 8.38 6.08
CA ASP A 36 -0.79 8.66 5.48
C ASP A 36 -0.52 7.90 4.17
N HIS A 37 -1.44 7.00 3.77
CA HIS A 37 -1.42 6.28 2.49
C HIS A 37 -2.56 6.69 1.55
N ALA A 38 -3.71 7.14 2.07
CA ALA A 38 -4.90 7.36 1.26
C ALA A 38 -5.39 8.81 1.21
N ALA A 39 -4.85 9.73 2.05
CA ALA A 39 -5.42 11.08 2.20
C ALA A 39 -5.38 11.92 0.92
N GLY A 40 -4.38 11.75 0.06
CA GLY A 40 -4.25 12.48 -1.20
C GLY A 40 -4.93 11.81 -2.40
N ALA A 41 -5.50 10.60 -2.22
CA ALA A 41 -5.95 9.80 -3.35
C ALA A 41 -7.09 10.44 -4.16
N MET A 42 -8.07 11.05 -3.48
CA MET A 42 -9.21 11.69 -4.16
C MET A 42 -8.79 12.94 -4.93
N ASP A 43 -7.93 13.76 -4.34
CA ASP A 43 -7.44 14.99 -5.01
C ASP A 43 -6.53 14.62 -6.19
N LEU A 44 -5.70 13.59 -6.04
CA LEU A 44 -4.85 13.10 -7.13
C LEU A 44 -5.69 12.46 -8.26
N LYS A 45 -6.75 11.73 -7.92
CA LYS A 45 -7.70 11.19 -8.90
C LYS A 45 -8.31 12.32 -9.74
N GLU A 46 -8.75 13.40 -9.10
CA GLU A 46 -9.33 14.55 -9.81
C GLU A 46 -8.29 15.24 -10.69
N ALA A 47 -7.06 15.40 -10.19
CA ALA A 47 -6.00 16.07 -10.95
C ALA A 47 -5.56 15.26 -12.19
N LEU A 48 -5.51 13.92 -12.11
CA LEU A 48 -5.01 13.07 -13.17
C LEU A 48 -6.10 12.43 -14.04
N GLY A 49 -7.36 12.39 -13.57
CA GLY A 49 -8.46 11.72 -14.25
C GLY A 49 -8.32 10.21 -14.33
N VAL A 50 -7.74 9.56 -13.30
CA VAL A 50 -7.48 8.12 -13.26
C VAL A 50 -8.22 7.45 -12.11
N ASP A 51 -8.41 6.13 -12.21
CA ASP A 51 -9.11 5.35 -11.18
C ASP A 51 -8.25 5.08 -9.94
N ILE A 52 -8.91 5.00 -8.77
CA ILE A 52 -8.35 4.48 -7.53
C ILE A 52 -8.67 2.99 -7.42
N VAL A 53 -7.64 2.16 -7.27
CA VAL A 53 -7.72 0.70 -7.21
C VAL A 53 -7.11 0.19 -5.91
N GLY A 54 -7.87 -0.60 -5.15
CA GLY A 54 -7.49 -1.06 -3.82
C GLY A 54 -7.90 -0.08 -2.71
N PRO A 55 -7.70 -0.49 -1.47
CA PRO A 55 -7.21 -1.78 -0.98
C PRO A 55 -8.26 -2.89 -1.04
N HIS A 56 -8.22 -3.86 -0.12
CA HIS A 56 -9.32 -4.81 0.08
C HIS A 56 -10.49 -4.12 0.77
N GLU A 57 -11.73 -4.60 0.50
CA GLU A 57 -12.96 -3.98 1.02
C GLU A 57 -13.05 -3.93 2.57
N ALA A 58 -12.29 -4.77 3.26
CA ALA A 58 -12.20 -4.73 4.72
C ALA A 58 -11.69 -3.39 5.29
N ASP A 59 -11.00 -2.58 4.47
CA ASP A 59 -10.54 -1.24 4.87
C ASP A 59 -11.54 -0.13 4.52
N ARG A 60 -12.69 -0.45 3.92
CA ARG A 60 -13.73 0.56 3.65
C ARG A 60 -14.06 1.44 4.87
N PRO A 61 -14.24 0.89 6.09
CA PRO A 61 -14.55 1.74 7.24
C PRO A 61 -13.46 2.77 7.57
N MET A 62 -12.18 2.47 7.28
CA MET A 62 -11.09 3.44 7.47
C MET A 62 -11.10 4.51 6.38
N LEU A 63 -11.30 4.12 5.13
CA LEU A 63 -11.38 5.04 4.00
C LEU A 63 -12.58 6.00 4.09
N ASP A 64 -13.71 5.52 4.61
CA ASP A 64 -14.93 6.32 4.85
C ASP A 64 -14.77 7.28 6.04
N ASN A 65 -13.68 7.18 6.81
CA ASN A 65 -13.42 7.97 8.02
C ASN A 65 -12.09 8.74 8.00
N LEU A 66 -11.46 8.95 6.83
CA LEU A 66 -10.20 9.69 6.71
C LEU A 66 -10.32 11.12 7.24
N GLU A 67 -11.44 11.80 6.99
CA GLU A 67 -11.70 13.14 7.52
C GLU A 67 -11.71 13.15 9.07
N SER A 68 -12.25 12.11 9.70
CA SER A 68 -12.24 11.98 11.16
C SER A 68 -10.85 11.66 11.69
N GLN A 69 -10.09 10.81 10.99
CA GLN A 69 -8.69 10.53 11.33
C GLN A 69 -7.87 11.83 11.25
N ALA A 70 -8.03 12.63 10.18
CA ALA A 70 -7.35 13.91 10.03
C ALA A 70 -7.59 14.83 11.22
N ARG A 71 -8.84 14.99 11.65
CA ARG A 71 -9.19 15.80 12.83
C ARG A 71 -8.52 15.29 14.10
N MET A 72 -8.45 13.96 14.30
CA MET A 72 -7.79 13.36 15.47
C MET A 72 -6.28 13.63 15.52
N PHE A 73 -5.63 13.72 14.35
CA PHE A 73 -4.20 14.02 14.23
C PHE A 73 -3.89 15.51 14.08
N GLY A 74 -4.91 16.39 14.16
CA GLY A 74 -4.73 17.84 13.96
C GLY A 74 -4.35 18.23 12.53
N LEU A 75 -4.63 17.39 11.56
CA LEU A 75 -4.43 17.65 10.13
C LEU A 75 -5.68 18.36 9.60
N GLU A 76 -5.80 19.65 9.88
CA GLU A 76 -6.96 20.42 9.43
C GLU A 76 -6.86 20.77 7.95
N GLY A 77 -7.95 20.58 7.21
CA GLY A 77 -8.33 21.34 6.03
C GLY A 77 -8.50 20.59 4.72
N ALA A 78 -7.72 19.60 4.35
CA ALA A 78 -7.73 19.10 2.98
C ALA A 78 -7.97 17.60 2.80
N VAL A 79 -8.15 16.84 3.88
CA VAL A 79 -8.36 15.39 3.76
C VAL A 79 -9.82 15.09 3.52
N ARG A 80 -10.08 14.30 2.48
CA ARG A 80 -11.42 13.78 2.14
C ARG A 80 -11.47 12.28 2.34
N ASN A 81 -12.65 11.77 2.67
CA ASN A 81 -12.90 10.33 2.65
C ASN A 81 -12.62 9.78 1.25
N CYS A 82 -12.03 8.59 1.19
CA CYS A 82 -11.63 7.98 -0.08
C CYS A 82 -12.63 6.89 -0.49
N THR A 83 -13.13 7.00 -1.73
CA THR A 83 -13.99 5.97 -2.33
C THR A 83 -13.26 5.37 -3.54
N PRO A 84 -12.65 4.18 -3.39
CA PRO A 84 -12.03 3.49 -4.52
C PRO A 84 -13.04 3.14 -5.61
N ASP A 85 -12.61 3.19 -6.87
CA ASP A 85 -13.39 2.73 -8.01
C ASP A 85 -13.47 1.20 -8.03
N ARG A 86 -12.43 0.53 -7.50
CA ARG A 86 -12.37 -0.92 -7.39
C ARG A 86 -11.64 -1.34 -6.12
N PHE A 87 -12.29 -2.16 -5.29
CA PHE A 87 -11.61 -2.92 -4.24
C PHE A 87 -10.93 -4.16 -4.80
N LEU A 88 -9.88 -4.60 -4.12
CA LEU A 88 -9.09 -5.77 -4.49
C LEU A 88 -9.31 -6.92 -3.52
N LYS A 89 -9.06 -8.14 -3.99
CA LYS A 89 -9.11 -9.36 -3.18
C LYS A 89 -7.93 -10.26 -3.49
N GLU A 90 -7.70 -11.24 -2.63
CA GLU A 90 -6.68 -12.28 -2.84
C GLU A 90 -6.81 -12.90 -4.24
N GLY A 91 -5.68 -12.96 -4.96
CA GLY A 91 -5.59 -13.56 -6.28
C GLY A 91 -6.02 -12.66 -7.44
N ASP A 92 -6.47 -11.43 -7.18
CA ASP A 92 -6.63 -10.44 -8.25
C ASP A 92 -5.27 -10.10 -8.87
N THR A 93 -5.33 -9.49 -10.05
CA THR A 93 -4.16 -8.87 -10.68
C THR A 93 -4.43 -7.41 -11.02
N VAL A 94 -3.38 -6.61 -10.97
CA VAL A 94 -3.35 -5.23 -11.46
C VAL A 94 -2.17 -5.04 -12.40
N SER A 95 -2.24 -4.07 -13.31
CA SER A 95 -1.16 -3.89 -14.29
C SER A 95 -1.05 -2.45 -14.78
N PHE A 96 0.14 -2.10 -15.24
CA PHE A 96 0.38 -0.92 -16.07
C PHE A 96 1.44 -1.26 -17.15
N GLY A 97 1.23 -0.83 -18.38
CA GLY A 97 2.05 -1.26 -19.50
C GLY A 97 2.12 -2.78 -19.59
N SER A 98 3.32 -3.34 -19.62
CA SER A 98 3.58 -4.78 -19.62
C SER A 98 3.79 -5.39 -18.23
N HIS A 99 3.76 -4.57 -17.18
CA HIS A 99 4.01 -5.02 -15.80
C HIS A 99 2.71 -5.50 -15.17
N VAL A 100 2.68 -6.77 -14.77
CA VAL A 100 1.55 -7.40 -14.07
C VAL A 100 1.96 -7.69 -12.64
N PHE A 101 1.07 -7.38 -11.70
CA PHE A 101 1.27 -7.62 -10.27
C PHE A 101 0.16 -8.51 -9.74
N ASP A 102 0.53 -9.58 -9.05
CA ASP A 102 -0.38 -10.39 -8.24
C ASP A 102 -0.77 -9.59 -6.99
N VAL A 103 -2.02 -9.68 -6.58
CA VAL A 103 -2.53 -9.06 -5.35
C VAL A 103 -2.60 -10.11 -4.26
N LEU A 104 -1.93 -9.84 -3.14
CA LEU A 104 -1.95 -10.67 -1.94
C LEU A 104 -2.66 -9.91 -0.82
N HIS A 105 -3.73 -10.45 -0.27
CA HIS A 105 -4.39 -9.89 0.90
C HIS A 105 -3.60 -10.27 2.16
N CYS A 106 -2.98 -9.30 2.79
CA CYS A 106 -2.05 -9.45 3.92
C CYS A 106 -2.53 -8.67 5.15
N PRO A 107 -3.62 -9.10 5.80
CA PRO A 107 -4.15 -8.41 6.97
C PRO A 107 -3.21 -8.51 8.18
N GLY A 108 -3.38 -7.56 9.11
CA GLY A 108 -2.71 -7.54 10.39
C GLY A 108 -2.25 -6.15 10.81
N HIS A 109 -1.64 -5.37 9.93
CA HIS A 109 -1.43 -3.93 10.15
C HIS A 109 -2.77 -3.17 9.96
N ALA A 110 -3.46 -3.45 8.87
CA ALA A 110 -4.82 -3.06 8.59
C ALA A 110 -5.62 -4.27 8.11
N PRO A 111 -6.95 -4.34 8.32
CA PRO A 111 -7.77 -5.49 7.94
C PRO A 111 -7.79 -5.77 6.44
N GLY A 112 -7.75 -4.71 5.64
CA GLY A 112 -7.82 -4.76 4.17
C GLY A 112 -6.48 -4.59 3.47
N HIS A 113 -5.37 -4.69 4.18
CA HIS A 113 -4.06 -4.45 3.57
C HIS A 113 -3.77 -5.43 2.42
N VAL A 114 -3.33 -4.89 1.28
CA VAL A 114 -2.89 -5.68 0.11
C VAL A 114 -1.44 -5.39 -0.24
N VAL A 115 -0.78 -6.39 -0.81
CA VAL A 115 0.58 -6.34 -1.34
C VAL A 115 0.54 -6.55 -2.84
N PHE A 116 1.35 -5.81 -3.59
CA PHE A 116 1.49 -5.93 -5.04
C PHE A 116 2.80 -6.63 -5.36
N PHE A 117 2.72 -7.82 -5.95
CA PHE A 117 3.89 -8.63 -6.28
C PHE A 117 4.08 -8.81 -7.79
N ASN A 118 5.17 -8.31 -8.33
CA ASN A 118 5.60 -8.55 -9.71
C ASN A 118 6.52 -9.77 -9.77
N ARG A 119 5.97 -10.88 -10.23
CA ARG A 119 6.68 -12.16 -10.31
C ARG A 119 7.87 -12.12 -11.28
N ALA A 120 7.71 -11.45 -12.41
CA ALA A 120 8.75 -11.37 -13.43
C ALA A 120 9.95 -10.53 -12.97
N ALA A 121 9.70 -9.45 -12.25
CA ALA A 121 10.73 -8.59 -11.69
C ALA A 121 11.26 -9.06 -10.33
N LYS A 122 10.65 -10.08 -9.71
CA LYS A 122 10.92 -10.50 -8.33
C LYS A 122 10.92 -9.31 -7.37
N PHE A 123 9.84 -8.55 -7.42
CA PHE A 123 9.68 -7.29 -6.70
C PHE A 123 8.30 -7.18 -6.08
N ALA A 124 8.24 -6.70 -4.84
CA ALA A 124 6.98 -6.46 -4.14
C ALA A 124 6.90 -5.03 -3.60
N HIS A 125 5.72 -4.43 -3.69
CA HIS A 125 5.34 -3.26 -2.89
C HIS A 125 4.51 -3.77 -1.72
N VAL A 126 5.10 -3.77 -0.52
CA VAL A 126 4.52 -4.44 0.65
C VAL A 126 3.75 -3.49 1.59
N GLY A 127 3.67 -2.19 1.25
CA GLY A 127 3.06 -1.19 2.13
C GLY A 127 3.63 -1.30 3.54
N ASP A 128 2.77 -1.40 4.53
CA ASP A 128 3.13 -1.46 5.94
C ASP A 128 3.03 -2.88 6.55
N VAL A 129 3.18 -3.92 5.72
CA VAL A 129 3.25 -5.31 6.21
C VAL A 129 4.62 -5.64 6.75
N LEU A 130 5.66 -5.32 5.98
CA LEU A 130 7.05 -5.68 6.29
C LEU A 130 7.97 -4.48 6.04
N PHE A 131 8.88 -4.24 6.98
CA PHE A 131 9.92 -3.22 6.88
C PHE A 131 11.30 -3.85 6.97
N ASN A 132 12.32 -3.11 6.57
CA ASN A 132 13.71 -3.54 6.75
C ASN A 132 14.03 -3.65 8.24
N GLY A 133 14.18 -4.89 8.73
CA GLY A 133 14.42 -5.20 10.15
C GLY A 133 13.22 -4.99 11.09
N SER A 134 12.01 -4.78 10.57
CA SER A 134 10.80 -4.54 11.36
C SER A 134 9.55 -5.04 10.67
N ILE A 135 8.40 -4.84 11.29
CA ILE A 135 7.06 -5.13 10.75
C ILE A 135 6.11 -3.98 11.03
N GLY A 136 4.97 -3.94 10.35
CA GLY A 136 3.93 -2.97 10.61
C GLY A 136 3.41 -3.04 12.06
N ARG A 137 3.00 -1.88 12.60
CA ARG A 137 2.37 -1.84 13.92
C ARG A 137 0.99 -2.50 13.87
N THR A 138 0.56 -3.05 15.00
CA THR A 138 -0.71 -3.78 15.11
C THR A 138 -1.57 -3.30 16.27
N ASP A 139 -1.25 -2.14 16.83
CA ASP A 139 -1.91 -1.53 17.99
C ASP A 139 -2.98 -0.49 17.62
N LEU A 140 -3.18 -0.22 16.33
CA LEU A 140 -4.26 0.64 15.84
C LEU A 140 -5.57 -0.16 15.67
N PRO A 141 -6.72 0.51 15.60
CA PRO A 141 -8.01 -0.16 15.37
C PRO A 141 -7.98 -1.05 14.13
N GLY A 142 -8.37 -2.33 14.29
CA GLY A 142 -8.31 -3.33 13.22
C GLY A 142 -6.97 -4.07 13.10
N GLY A 143 -5.95 -3.69 13.88
CA GLY A 143 -4.68 -4.39 13.94
C GLY A 143 -4.77 -5.77 14.61
N ASP A 144 -4.00 -6.74 14.09
CA ASP A 144 -3.90 -8.11 14.59
C ASP A 144 -2.47 -8.63 14.35
N HIS A 145 -1.69 -8.71 15.42
CA HIS A 145 -0.29 -9.13 15.34
C HIS A 145 -0.14 -10.57 14.81
N ALA A 146 -1.00 -11.49 15.24
CA ALA A 146 -0.93 -12.87 14.80
C ALA A 146 -1.27 -13.00 13.31
N ALA A 147 -2.25 -12.23 12.83
CA ALA A 147 -2.58 -12.15 11.41
C ALA A 147 -1.43 -11.56 10.59
N LEU A 148 -0.75 -10.52 11.07
CA LEU A 148 0.39 -9.92 10.40
C LEU A 148 1.54 -10.91 10.24
N ILE A 149 1.91 -11.61 11.31
CA ILE A 149 2.96 -12.63 11.27
C ILE A 149 2.60 -13.76 10.29
N ARG A 150 1.33 -14.22 10.28
CA ARG A 150 0.85 -15.19 9.29
C ARG A 150 0.97 -14.66 7.87
N SER A 151 0.52 -13.43 7.62
CA SER A 151 0.63 -12.79 6.30
C SER A 151 2.06 -12.78 5.79
N ILE A 152 3.02 -12.42 6.63
CA ILE A 152 4.43 -12.40 6.27
C ILE A 152 4.96 -13.82 6.03
N LYS A 153 4.80 -14.73 7.02
CA LYS A 153 5.41 -16.07 6.98
C LYS A 153 4.78 -16.98 5.93
N GLU A 154 3.46 -16.88 5.69
CA GLU A 154 2.75 -17.80 4.82
C GLU A 154 2.52 -17.26 3.41
N LYS A 155 2.56 -15.92 3.21
CA LYS A 155 2.30 -15.30 1.90
C LYS A 155 3.51 -14.61 1.30
N LEU A 156 4.26 -13.80 2.07
CA LEU A 156 5.39 -13.04 1.52
C LEU A 156 6.66 -13.87 1.42
N LEU A 157 7.11 -14.46 2.52
CA LEU A 157 8.37 -15.22 2.53
C LEU A 157 8.41 -16.38 1.53
N PRO A 158 7.30 -17.14 1.27
CA PRO A 158 7.29 -18.19 0.26
C PRO A 158 7.46 -17.72 -1.19
N LEU A 159 7.34 -16.40 -1.48
CA LEU A 159 7.56 -15.87 -2.83
C LEU A 159 9.01 -16.00 -3.29
N GLY A 160 9.95 -16.06 -2.36
CA GLY A 160 11.37 -16.33 -2.66
C GLY A 160 12.33 -15.39 -1.93
N ASP A 161 13.48 -15.91 -1.55
CA ASP A 161 14.49 -15.16 -0.82
C ASP A 161 15.15 -14.04 -1.66
N ASP A 162 15.09 -14.17 -2.98
CA ASP A 162 15.63 -13.21 -3.94
C ASP A 162 14.63 -12.09 -4.33
N VAL A 163 13.43 -12.09 -3.75
CA VAL A 163 12.45 -11.02 -3.94
C VAL A 163 12.88 -9.77 -3.19
N GLY A 164 13.05 -8.67 -3.94
CA GLY A 164 13.24 -7.34 -3.38
C GLY A 164 11.89 -6.69 -3.04
N PHE A 165 11.86 -5.83 -2.03
CA PHE A 165 10.66 -5.08 -1.73
C PHE A 165 10.92 -3.61 -1.42
N ILE A 166 9.90 -2.79 -1.65
CA ILE A 166 9.75 -1.47 -1.06
C ILE A 166 8.54 -1.49 -0.11
N CYS A 167 8.60 -0.65 0.90
CA CYS A 167 7.57 -0.52 1.93
C CYS A 167 7.06 0.92 2.00
N GLY A 168 6.03 1.14 2.81
CA GLY A 168 5.43 2.47 2.97
C GLY A 168 6.36 3.47 3.64
N HIS A 169 7.21 3.01 4.56
CA HIS A 169 8.11 3.86 5.33
C HIS A 169 9.53 3.28 5.39
N GLY A 170 10.52 4.15 5.17
CA GLY A 170 11.93 3.78 5.28
C GLY A 170 12.49 3.01 4.09
N PRO A 171 13.66 2.37 4.26
CA PRO A 171 14.33 1.67 3.17
C PRO A 171 13.63 0.33 2.86
N GLY A 172 13.72 -0.09 1.60
CA GLY A 172 13.34 -1.42 1.18
C GLY A 172 14.32 -2.50 1.65
N GLY A 173 14.04 -3.74 1.28
CA GLY A 173 14.86 -4.90 1.67
C GLY A 173 14.70 -6.08 0.73
N ARG A 174 15.08 -7.27 1.21
CA ARG A 174 14.89 -8.56 0.54
C ARG A 174 14.25 -9.55 1.49
N PHE A 175 13.33 -10.37 1.00
CA PHE A 175 12.64 -11.35 1.85
C PHE A 175 13.59 -12.35 2.50
N GLY A 176 14.66 -12.77 1.81
CA GLY A 176 15.66 -13.65 2.38
C GLY A 176 16.44 -13.02 3.55
N GLU A 177 16.76 -11.75 3.48
CA GLU A 177 17.43 -11.02 4.57
C GLU A 177 16.50 -10.88 5.78
N GLU A 178 15.22 -10.54 5.53
CA GLU A 178 14.22 -10.43 6.59
C GLU A 178 13.93 -11.78 7.24
N ARG A 179 13.88 -12.87 6.47
CA ARG A 179 13.72 -14.23 7.01
C ARG A 179 14.80 -14.57 8.02
N LEU A 180 16.05 -14.15 7.76
CA LEU A 180 17.21 -14.51 8.58
C LEU A 180 17.43 -13.55 9.75
N ASN A 181 17.16 -12.25 9.56
CA ASN A 181 17.64 -11.21 10.45
C ASN A 181 16.53 -10.39 11.12
N ASN A 182 15.30 -10.47 10.66
CA ASN A 182 14.21 -9.67 11.23
C ASN A 182 13.81 -10.24 12.61
N PRO A 183 13.97 -9.46 13.70
CA PRO A 183 13.74 -9.95 15.05
C PRO A 183 12.28 -10.32 15.34
N PHE A 184 11.33 -9.84 14.53
CA PHE A 184 9.91 -10.15 14.68
C PHE A 184 9.52 -11.46 14.00
N LEU A 185 10.38 -12.04 13.17
CA LEU A 185 10.12 -13.25 12.40
C LEU A 185 10.86 -14.49 12.94
N ALA A 186 11.64 -14.33 14.01
CA ALA A 186 12.37 -15.39 14.64
C ALA A 186 11.45 -16.46 15.26
#